data_4dd8eafd819866c42f3aff16d0923b9e
#
_entry.id   4dd8eafd819866c42f3aff16d0923b9e
#
_cell.length_a   1.000
_cell.length_b   1.000
_cell.length_c   1.000
_cell.angle_alpha   90.00
_cell.angle_beta   90.00
_cell.angle_gamma   90.00
#
_symmetry.space_group_name_H-M   'P 1'
#
loop_
_entity.id
_entity.type
_entity.pdbx_description
1 polymer ?
#
loop_
_entity_poly.entity_id
_entity_poly.type
_entity_poly.pdbx_seq_one_letter_code
_entity_poly.pdbx_strand_id
1 'polypeptide(L)'
;MSLDLTRQRLESAKERINRYIDQNLLLWATEEILLPGQTDIAGSISQRASEALSLEKSGFMKVDLKWDFRSEEGAPIHFFLEYGTRPHRIEAKGREHGGADALHWTGPSGESRFAKVVQHPGTEGKNVIATIKEERTPALRERIIKETQNHMEVDSI
;
A
#
# COMPACT_ATOMS: atom_id res chain seq x y z
N MET A 1 29.94 -0.79 -41.53
CA MET A 1 29.57 -1.32 -40.21
C MET A 1 28.37 -2.23 -40.40
N SER A 2 28.46 -3.52 -40.04
CA SER A 2 27.36 -4.49 -40.31
C SER A 2 26.15 -4.15 -39.42
N LEU A 3 24.94 -4.22 -39.99
CA LEU A 3 23.66 -4.03 -39.24
C LEU A 3 23.54 -4.99 -38.05
N ASP A 4 24.09 -6.20 -38.18
CA ASP A 4 24.12 -7.20 -37.10
C ASP A 4 24.92 -6.75 -35.87
N LEU A 5 26.07 -6.09 -36.07
CA LEU A 5 26.88 -5.60 -35.01
C LEU A 5 26.17 -4.45 -34.22
N THR A 6 25.47 -3.58 -34.94
CA THR A 6 24.68 -2.53 -34.35
C THR A 6 23.53 -3.10 -33.52
N ARG A 7 22.83 -4.11 -34.02
CA ARG A 7 21.75 -4.81 -33.32
C ARG A 7 22.24 -5.48 -32.04
N GLN A 8 23.38 -6.20 -32.11
CA GLN A 8 23.98 -6.82 -30.90
C GLN A 8 24.35 -5.80 -29.83
N ARG A 9 24.89 -4.64 -30.21
CA ARG A 9 25.21 -3.56 -29.28
C ARG A 9 23.96 -2.99 -28.60
N LEU A 10 22.88 -2.80 -29.36
CA LEU A 10 21.61 -2.32 -28.83
C LEU A 10 20.99 -3.32 -27.83
N GLU A 11 20.98 -4.60 -28.14
CA GLU A 11 20.47 -5.63 -27.21
C GLU A 11 21.32 -5.70 -25.92
N SER A 12 22.64 -5.64 -26.03
CA SER A 12 23.53 -5.62 -24.86
C SER A 12 23.32 -4.36 -23.98
N ALA A 13 23.10 -3.20 -24.60
CA ALA A 13 22.79 -1.97 -23.87
C ALA A 13 21.44 -2.07 -23.14
N LYS A 14 20.41 -2.59 -23.80
CA LYS A 14 19.09 -2.84 -23.22
C LYS A 14 19.15 -3.79 -22.02
N GLU A 15 19.91 -4.89 -22.12
CA GLU A 15 20.08 -5.83 -21.01
C GLU A 15 20.78 -5.20 -19.80
N ARG A 16 21.79 -4.33 -20.03
CA ARG A 16 22.46 -3.60 -18.95
C ARG A 16 21.51 -2.65 -18.26
N ILE A 17 20.73 -1.86 -18.99
CA ILE A 17 19.72 -0.94 -18.46
C ILE A 17 18.68 -1.70 -17.66
N ASN A 18 18.15 -2.78 -18.16
CA ASN A 18 17.15 -3.58 -17.47
C ASN A 18 17.69 -4.15 -16.16
N ARG A 19 18.94 -4.63 -16.13
CA ARG A 19 19.59 -5.09 -14.90
C ARG A 19 19.78 -3.95 -13.88
N TYR A 20 20.20 -2.78 -14.35
CA TYR A 20 20.36 -1.60 -13.49
C TYR A 20 19.03 -1.19 -12.85
N ILE A 21 17.94 -1.12 -13.63
CA ILE A 21 16.61 -0.83 -13.11
C ILE A 21 16.18 -1.90 -12.11
N ASP A 22 16.33 -3.18 -12.44
CA ASP A 22 15.93 -4.29 -11.57
C ASP A 22 16.64 -4.28 -10.22
N GLN A 23 17.92 -3.93 -10.20
CA GLN A 23 18.74 -3.83 -8.99
C GLN A 23 18.32 -2.67 -8.07
N ASN A 24 17.86 -1.56 -8.64
CA ASN A 24 17.55 -0.35 -7.90
C ASN A 24 16.05 -0.12 -7.67
N LEU A 25 15.17 -0.86 -8.35
CA LEU A 25 13.73 -0.63 -8.34
C LEU A 25 13.13 -0.67 -6.93
N LEU A 26 13.54 -1.61 -6.09
CA LEU A 26 13.04 -1.72 -4.73
C LEU A 26 13.42 -0.49 -3.88
N LEU A 27 14.65 0.00 -4.02
CA LEU A 27 15.11 1.20 -3.33
C LEU A 27 14.29 2.42 -3.76
N TRP A 28 14.17 2.65 -5.07
CA TRP A 28 13.42 3.79 -5.59
C TRP A 28 11.94 3.72 -5.22
N ALA A 29 11.33 2.53 -5.29
CA ALA A 29 9.95 2.34 -4.85
C ALA A 29 9.78 2.56 -3.34
N THR A 30 10.79 2.24 -2.53
CA THR A 30 10.78 2.55 -1.11
C THR A 30 10.75 4.06 -0.87
N GLU A 31 11.59 4.82 -1.55
CA GLU A 31 11.71 6.27 -1.40
C GLU A 31 10.49 7.02 -1.97
N GLU A 32 9.97 6.61 -3.13
CA GLU A 32 8.93 7.34 -3.85
C GLU A 32 7.49 6.86 -3.52
N ILE A 33 7.31 5.64 -3.05
CA ILE A 33 5.98 5.06 -2.77
C ILE A 33 5.83 4.69 -1.29
N LEU A 34 6.73 3.85 -0.73
CA LEU A 34 6.52 3.30 0.60
C LEU A 34 6.58 4.37 1.69
N LEU A 35 7.66 5.14 1.77
CA LEU A 35 7.84 6.13 2.83
C LEU A 35 6.78 7.25 2.77
N PRO A 36 6.47 7.85 1.60
CA PRO A 36 5.37 8.80 1.51
C PRO A 36 4.02 8.17 1.83
N GLY A 37 3.74 6.96 1.33
CA GLY A 37 2.49 6.24 1.62
C GLY A 37 2.33 5.91 3.11
N GLN A 38 3.39 5.55 3.82
CA GLN A 38 3.36 5.38 5.27
C GLN A 38 3.03 6.69 5.98
N THR A 39 3.58 7.82 5.52
CA THR A 39 3.27 9.15 6.07
C THR A 39 1.79 9.49 5.88
N ASP A 40 1.24 9.25 4.69
CA ASP A 40 -0.16 9.51 4.37
C ASP A 40 -1.11 8.67 5.24
N ILE A 41 -0.79 7.38 5.44
CA ILE A 41 -1.57 6.47 6.30
C ILE A 41 -1.45 6.87 7.77
N ALA A 42 -0.26 7.22 8.26
CA ALA A 42 -0.05 7.65 9.64
C ALA A 42 -0.88 8.89 9.97
N GLY A 43 -0.94 9.86 9.06
CA GLY A 43 -1.72 11.08 9.20
C GLY A 43 -3.24 10.89 9.10
N SER A 44 -3.70 9.95 8.28
CA SER A 44 -5.13 9.77 7.98
C SER A 44 -5.81 8.63 8.73
N ILE A 45 -5.06 7.66 9.25
CA ILE A 45 -5.59 6.46 9.91
C ILE A 45 -4.90 6.26 11.28
N SER A 46 -3.66 5.77 11.30
CA SER A 46 -2.85 5.61 12.50
C SER A 46 -1.40 5.21 12.16
N GLN A 47 -0.50 5.44 13.11
CA GLN A 47 0.90 4.99 13.03
C GLN A 47 1.00 3.46 12.84
N ARG A 48 0.24 2.68 13.62
CA ARG A 48 0.22 1.21 13.51
C ARG A 48 -0.25 0.73 12.13
N ALA A 49 -1.21 1.43 11.50
CA ALA A 49 -1.67 1.10 10.16
C ALA A 49 -0.60 1.40 9.10
N SER A 50 0.21 2.46 9.29
CA SER A 50 1.30 2.82 8.37
C SER A 50 2.44 1.80 8.41
N GLU A 51 2.79 1.28 9.58
CA GLU A 51 3.84 0.27 9.76
C GLU A 51 3.50 -1.08 9.10
N ALA A 52 2.22 -1.33 8.86
CA ALA A 52 1.74 -2.50 8.14
C ALA A 52 1.85 -2.40 6.60
N LEU A 53 2.21 -1.22 6.07
CA LEU A 53 2.51 -1.03 4.65
C LEU A 53 3.93 -1.48 4.36
N SER A 54 4.12 -2.29 3.33
CA SER A 54 5.43 -2.81 2.93
C SER A 54 5.55 -2.96 1.42
N LEU A 55 6.79 -3.06 0.95
CA LEU A 55 7.12 -3.41 -0.43
C LEU A 55 7.85 -4.75 -0.46
N GLU A 56 7.55 -5.55 -1.47
CA GLU A 56 8.23 -6.81 -1.72
C GLU A 56 8.63 -6.91 -3.20
N LYS A 57 9.88 -7.32 -3.45
CA LYS A 57 10.31 -7.65 -4.81
C LYS A 57 9.72 -9.01 -5.19
N SER A 58 8.81 -9.02 -6.15
CA SER A 58 8.04 -10.19 -6.56
C SER A 58 8.49 -10.79 -7.90
N GLY A 59 9.50 -10.20 -8.55
CA GLY A 59 10.03 -10.70 -9.82
C GLY A 59 10.99 -9.70 -10.48
N PHE A 60 11.40 -10.03 -11.71
CA PHE A 60 12.25 -9.14 -12.51
C PHE A 60 11.48 -7.85 -12.85
N MET A 61 12.06 -6.70 -12.53
CA MET A 61 11.46 -5.37 -12.69
C MET A 61 10.05 -5.25 -12.08
N LYS A 62 9.77 -6.00 -10.99
CA LYS A 62 8.47 -6.03 -10.34
C LYS A 62 8.57 -5.90 -8.84
N VAL A 63 7.84 -4.93 -8.28
CA VAL A 63 7.67 -4.69 -6.86
C VAL A 63 6.19 -4.60 -6.53
N ASP A 64 5.75 -5.32 -5.51
CA ASP A 64 4.38 -5.32 -5.02
C ASP A 64 4.28 -4.49 -3.73
N LEU A 65 3.31 -3.57 -3.69
CA LEU A 65 2.92 -2.86 -2.49
C LEU A 65 1.89 -3.70 -1.73
N LYS A 66 2.19 -4.02 -0.48
CA LYS A 66 1.35 -4.83 0.42
C LYS A 66 0.95 -4.03 1.64
N TRP A 67 -0.28 -4.19 2.06
CA TRP A 67 -0.79 -3.62 3.30
C TRP A 67 -1.54 -4.70 4.08
N ASP A 68 -0.97 -5.18 5.19
CA ASP A 68 -1.55 -6.23 6.03
C ASP A 68 -1.79 -5.72 7.46
N PHE A 69 -2.69 -4.76 7.57
CA PHE A 69 -3.11 -4.21 8.86
C PHE A 69 -4.24 -5.02 9.47
N ARG A 70 -3.98 -5.61 10.65
CA ARG A 70 -4.92 -6.50 11.36
C ARG A 70 -5.24 -6.01 12.76
N SER A 71 -6.42 -6.40 13.29
CA SER A 71 -6.74 -6.24 14.71
C SER A 71 -5.86 -7.16 15.58
N GLU A 72 -5.94 -7.00 16.89
CA GLU A 72 -5.26 -7.90 17.85
C GLU A 72 -5.78 -9.35 17.75
N GLU A 73 -7.05 -9.52 17.40
CA GLU A 73 -7.67 -10.84 17.16
C GLU A 73 -7.46 -11.36 15.74
N GLY A 74 -6.66 -10.68 14.90
CA GLY A 74 -6.30 -11.11 13.56
C GLY A 74 -7.29 -10.72 12.45
N ALA A 75 -8.34 -9.95 12.72
CA ALA A 75 -9.27 -9.50 11.69
C ALA A 75 -8.59 -8.56 10.67
N PRO A 76 -8.81 -8.70 9.35
CA PRO A 76 -8.13 -7.93 8.31
C PRO A 76 -8.71 -6.50 8.19
N ILE A 77 -8.28 -5.60 9.07
CA ILE A 77 -8.78 -4.21 9.12
C ILE A 77 -8.49 -3.46 7.82
N HIS A 78 -7.33 -3.70 7.20
CA HIS A 78 -6.98 -3.11 5.90
C HIS A 78 -8.05 -3.34 4.84
N PHE A 79 -8.69 -4.52 4.85
CA PHE A 79 -9.73 -4.85 3.89
C PHE A 79 -10.98 -3.97 4.07
N PHE A 80 -11.37 -3.73 5.33
CA PHE A 80 -12.51 -2.87 5.63
C PHE A 80 -12.21 -1.39 5.35
N LEU A 81 -10.97 -0.95 5.52
CA LEU A 81 -10.55 0.39 5.18
C LEU A 81 -10.46 0.59 3.66
N GLU A 82 -10.01 -0.41 2.92
CA GLU A 82 -9.88 -0.33 1.46
C GLU A 82 -11.25 -0.35 0.78
N TYR A 83 -12.08 -1.34 1.13
CA TYR A 83 -13.33 -1.61 0.41
C TYR A 83 -14.61 -1.19 1.15
N GLY A 84 -14.48 -0.77 2.41
CA GLY A 84 -15.64 -0.50 3.26
C GLY A 84 -16.33 -1.76 3.77
N THR A 85 -17.47 -1.57 4.41
CA THR A 85 -18.31 -2.67 4.92
C THR A 85 -19.75 -2.48 4.47
N ARG A 86 -20.42 -3.58 4.18
CA ARG A 86 -21.87 -3.56 3.91
C ARG A 86 -22.65 -3.29 5.20
N PRO A 87 -23.90 -2.80 5.12
CA PRO A 87 -24.80 -2.77 6.27
C PRO A 87 -24.90 -4.15 6.92
N HIS A 88 -24.76 -4.21 8.22
CA HIS A 88 -24.82 -5.46 8.99
C HIS A 88 -25.32 -5.24 10.41
N ARG A 89 -25.80 -6.33 11.00
CA ARG A 89 -26.27 -6.35 12.37
C ARG A 89 -25.11 -6.70 13.31
N ILE A 90 -24.94 -5.92 14.37
CA ILE A 90 -23.99 -6.18 15.44
C ILE A 90 -24.77 -6.51 16.70
N GLU A 91 -24.44 -7.64 17.33
CA GLU A 91 -25.06 -8.10 18.59
C GLU A 91 -24.03 -8.16 19.70
N ALA A 92 -24.45 -7.80 20.92
CA ALA A 92 -23.66 -8.08 22.12
C ALA A 92 -23.58 -9.60 22.34
N LYS A 93 -22.34 -10.12 22.55
CA LYS A 93 -22.13 -11.56 22.71
C LYS A 93 -22.71 -12.16 24.00
N GLY A 94 -23.04 -11.32 24.98
CA GLY A 94 -23.47 -11.78 26.31
C GLY A 94 -22.31 -12.33 27.17
N ARG A 95 -22.47 -12.30 28.49
CA ARG A 95 -21.45 -12.77 29.45
C ARG A 95 -21.19 -14.27 29.36
N GLU A 96 -22.18 -15.05 29.01
CA GLU A 96 -22.09 -16.50 28.81
C GLU A 96 -21.14 -16.90 27.67
N HIS A 97 -20.87 -15.98 26.72
CA HIS A 97 -19.92 -16.14 25.62
C HIS A 97 -18.66 -15.28 25.80
N GLY A 98 -18.36 -14.83 27.03
CA GLY A 98 -17.18 -14.01 27.35
C GLY A 98 -17.24 -12.58 26.84
N GLY A 99 -18.43 -12.07 26.47
CA GLY A 99 -18.66 -10.71 26.02
C GLY A 99 -19.45 -9.87 27.03
N ALA A 100 -19.79 -8.62 26.65
CA ALA A 100 -20.67 -7.75 27.42
C ALA A 100 -22.15 -8.01 27.09
N ASP A 101 -23.05 -7.72 28.05
CA ASP A 101 -24.49 -7.86 27.86
C ASP A 101 -25.08 -6.80 26.92
N ALA A 102 -24.34 -5.74 26.66
CA ALA A 102 -24.70 -4.68 25.73
C ALA A 102 -23.47 -4.13 25.02
N LEU A 103 -23.67 -3.70 23.78
CA LEU A 103 -22.71 -2.88 23.05
C LEU A 103 -22.68 -1.49 23.69
N HIS A 104 -21.49 -0.89 23.77
CA HIS A 104 -21.28 0.47 24.25
C HIS A 104 -20.53 1.30 23.22
N TRP A 105 -21.00 2.49 22.93
CA TRP A 105 -20.28 3.46 22.08
C TRP A 105 -20.59 4.90 22.52
N THR A 106 -19.73 5.80 22.10
CA THR A 106 -19.90 7.23 22.31
C THR A 106 -20.62 7.84 21.12
N GLY A 107 -21.73 8.50 21.36
CA GLY A 107 -22.47 9.23 20.33
C GLY A 107 -21.77 10.53 19.91
N PRO A 108 -22.24 11.21 18.84
CA PRO A 108 -21.62 12.42 18.31
C PRO A 108 -21.47 13.58 19.29
N SER A 109 -22.37 13.67 20.28
CA SER A 109 -22.35 14.70 21.33
C SER A 109 -21.56 14.28 22.59
N GLY A 110 -20.83 13.14 22.53
CA GLY A 110 -20.06 12.61 23.65
C GLY A 110 -20.88 11.76 24.63
N GLU A 111 -22.17 11.53 24.40
CA GLU A 111 -23.04 10.72 25.24
C GLU A 111 -22.72 9.22 25.11
N SER A 112 -22.77 8.50 26.25
CA SER A 112 -22.69 7.04 26.23
C SER A 112 -23.99 6.41 25.78
N ARG A 113 -23.90 5.51 24.81
CA ARG A 113 -25.02 4.76 24.26
C ARG A 113 -24.83 3.26 24.47
N PHE A 114 -25.92 2.56 24.75
CA PHE A 114 -25.94 1.13 25.02
C PHE A 114 -27.08 0.47 24.22
N ALA A 115 -26.81 -0.66 23.60
CA ALA A 115 -27.83 -1.49 22.96
C ALA A 115 -27.38 -2.96 22.91
N LYS A 116 -28.35 -3.89 22.96
CA LYS A 116 -28.05 -5.30 22.73
C LYS A 116 -27.79 -5.61 21.27
N VAL A 117 -28.42 -4.85 20.39
CA VAL A 117 -28.34 -5.01 18.94
C VAL A 117 -28.28 -3.64 18.28
N VAL A 118 -27.42 -3.47 17.30
CA VAL A 118 -27.31 -2.26 16.48
C VAL A 118 -27.30 -2.68 15.00
N GLN A 119 -28.08 -1.99 14.18
CA GLN A 119 -27.93 -2.04 12.73
C GLN A 119 -26.85 -1.05 12.31
N HIS A 120 -25.69 -1.57 11.92
CA HIS A 120 -24.60 -0.75 11.41
C HIS A 120 -24.85 -0.45 9.92
N PRO A 121 -24.83 0.82 9.48
CA PRO A 121 -25.12 1.19 8.09
C PRO A 121 -24.05 0.74 7.09
N GLY A 122 -22.94 0.18 7.59
CA GLY A 122 -21.73 -0.03 6.81
C GLY A 122 -20.81 1.19 6.85
N THR A 123 -19.68 1.07 6.21
CA THR A 123 -18.70 2.15 6.02
C THR A 123 -18.29 2.22 4.55
N GLU A 124 -18.06 3.41 4.06
CA GLU A 124 -17.50 3.61 2.73
C GLU A 124 -16.01 3.29 2.72
N GLY A 125 -15.52 2.62 1.66
CA GLY A 125 -14.11 2.31 1.48
C GLY A 125 -13.29 3.57 1.19
N LYS A 126 -12.07 3.62 1.70
CA LYS A 126 -11.16 4.75 1.50
C LYS A 126 -10.22 4.58 0.30
N ASN A 127 -10.19 3.38 -0.31
CA ASN A 127 -9.32 3.05 -1.46
C ASN A 127 -7.84 3.44 -1.24
N VAL A 128 -7.33 3.20 -0.03
CA VAL A 128 -6.03 3.70 0.44
C VAL A 128 -4.88 3.28 -0.47
N ILE A 129 -4.82 2.00 -0.81
CA ILE A 129 -3.75 1.46 -1.68
C ILE A 129 -3.89 1.95 -3.12
N ALA A 130 -5.11 2.07 -3.63
CA ALA A 130 -5.36 2.61 -4.96
C ALA A 130 -4.90 4.08 -5.04
N THR A 131 -5.24 4.88 -4.05
CA THR A 131 -4.82 6.30 -3.95
C THR A 131 -3.30 6.44 -3.90
N ILE A 132 -2.61 5.68 -3.02
CA ILE A 132 -1.15 5.70 -2.93
C ILE A 132 -0.51 5.35 -4.29
N LYS A 133 -1.00 4.32 -4.97
CA LYS A 133 -0.48 3.93 -6.28
C LYS A 133 -0.68 5.02 -7.32
N GLU A 134 -1.87 5.61 -7.39
CA GLU A 134 -2.20 6.65 -8.35
C GLU A 134 -1.33 7.90 -8.15
N GLU A 135 -1.21 8.36 -6.92
CA GLU A 135 -0.49 9.58 -6.59
C GLU A 135 1.04 9.44 -6.65
N ARG A 136 1.58 8.26 -6.30
CA ARG A 136 3.03 8.07 -6.15
C ARG A 136 3.71 7.37 -7.34
N THR A 137 2.97 6.62 -8.17
CA THR A 137 3.56 5.97 -9.35
C THR A 137 4.21 6.96 -10.34
N PRO A 138 3.68 8.16 -10.60
CA PRO A 138 4.34 9.13 -11.46
C PRO A 138 5.75 9.51 -10.99
N ALA A 139 5.95 9.79 -9.69
CA ALA A 139 7.25 10.12 -9.11
C ALA A 139 8.27 8.97 -9.29
N LEU A 140 7.86 7.73 -9.03
CA LEU A 140 8.70 6.56 -9.28
C LEU A 140 9.08 6.44 -10.77
N ARG A 141 8.15 6.68 -11.66
CA ARG A 141 8.42 6.64 -13.12
C ARG A 141 9.45 7.70 -13.53
N GLU A 142 9.30 8.93 -13.06
CA GLU A 142 10.25 10.00 -13.31
C GLU A 142 11.64 9.67 -12.75
N ARG A 143 11.69 9.10 -11.55
CA ARG A 143 12.95 8.63 -10.94
C ARG A 143 13.63 7.58 -11.80
N ILE A 144 12.92 6.56 -12.26
CA ILE A 144 13.46 5.51 -13.14
C ILE A 144 14.05 6.12 -14.41
N ILE A 145 13.33 7.04 -15.06
CA ILE A 145 13.80 7.69 -16.29
C ILE A 145 15.10 8.45 -16.01
N LYS A 146 15.11 9.32 -15.00
CA LYS A 146 16.25 10.15 -14.63
C LYS A 146 17.50 9.32 -14.29
N GLU A 147 17.36 8.32 -13.44
CA GLU A 147 18.50 7.49 -13.01
C GLU A 147 19.03 6.62 -14.17
N THR A 148 18.14 6.17 -15.07
CA THR A 148 18.54 5.44 -16.27
C THR A 148 19.32 6.32 -17.24
N GLN A 149 18.91 7.57 -17.43
CA GLN A 149 19.63 8.54 -18.26
C GLN A 149 21.03 8.81 -17.70
N ASN A 150 21.12 9.10 -16.40
CA ASN A 150 22.41 9.32 -15.71
C ASN A 150 23.35 8.12 -15.89
N HIS A 151 22.82 6.89 -15.74
CA HIS A 151 23.62 5.67 -15.88
C HIS A 151 24.17 5.51 -17.30
N MET A 152 23.37 5.85 -18.33
CA MET A 152 23.81 5.78 -19.73
C MET A 152 24.90 6.83 -20.07
N GLU A 153 24.81 8.03 -19.49
CA GLU A 153 25.81 9.08 -19.69
C GLU A 153 27.18 8.70 -19.12
N VAL A 154 27.21 8.10 -17.93
CA VAL A 154 28.45 7.64 -17.28
C VAL A 154 29.13 6.52 -18.09
N ASP A 155 28.36 5.59 -18.67
CA ASP A 155 28.91 4.49 -19.49
C ASP A 155 29.41 4.96 -20.88
N SER A 156 29.22 6.23 -21.23
CA SER A 156 29.59 6.80 -22.54
C SER A 156 30.95 7.52 -22.50
N ILE A 157 31.58 7.65 -21.33
CA ILE A 157 32.91 8.25 -21.11
C ILE A 157 33.97 7.17 -21.03
#